data_883d0d1f1e778914cc3c01f6487dbdb4
#
_entry.id   883d0d1f1e778914cc3c01f6487dbdb4
#
_cell.length_a   1.000
_cell.length_b   1.000
_cell.length_c   1.000
_cell.angle_alpha   90.00
_cell.angle_beta   90.00
_cell.angle_gamma   90.00
#
_symmetry.space_group_name_H-M   'P 1'
#
loop_
_entity.id
_entity.type
_entity.pdbx_description
1 polymer ?
#
loop_
_entity_poly.entity_id
_entity_poly.type
_entity_poly.pdbx_seq_one_letter_code
_entity_poly.pdbx_strand_id
1 'polypeptide(L)'
;IIDYQKTKIKLEFVSFDNYALTQIYEPDFLPVPCIDRVTCFYTKLLANADRALNIPYKDIFDLLAMYTTWGNIPKQSIELAEERYGAVVKRQLVLALKDMTVNKARYFKAASDMSMKESWAENLINTQAKALLAQLSQ
;
A
#
# COMPACT_ATOMS: atom_id res chain seq x y z
N ILE A 1 15.84 16.40 -3.71
CA ILE A 1 15.86 15.76 -5.04
C ILE A 1 17.29 15.41 -5.36
N ILE A 2 17.54 14.18 -5.78
CA ILE A 2 18.82 13.72 -6.29
C ILE A 2 18.69 13.34 -7.76
N ASP A 3 19.75 13.59 -8.55
CA ASP A 3 19.80 13.14 -9.93
C ASP A 3 20.48 11.76 -9.99
N TYR A 4 19.81 10.78 -10.58
CA TYR A 4 20.33 9.44 -10.80
C TYR A 4 19.98 8.95 -12.20
N GLN A 5 20.98 8.60 -13.01
CA GLN A 5 20.81 8.11 -14.38
C GLN A 5 19.82 8.95 -15.23
N LYS A 6 19.96 10.28 -15.20
CA LYS A 6 19.08 11.25 -15.89
C LYS A 6 17.64 11.33 -15.35
N THR A 7 17.37 10.70 -14.21
CA THR A 7 16.07 10.74 -13.54
C THR A 7 16.18 11.51 -12.24
N LYS A 8 15.23 12.41 -11.97
CA LYS A 8 15.13 13.11 -10.68
C LYS A 8 14.40 12.26 -9.67
N ILE A 9 15.07 11.89 -8.59
CA ILE A 9 14.50 11.13 -7.49
C ILE A 9 14.23 12.07 -6.32
N LYS A 10 12.99 12.11 -5.85
CA LYS A 10 12.61 12.81 -4.62
C LYS A 10 12.87 11.91 -3.43
N LEU A 11 13.70 12.35 -2.50
CA LEU A 11 13.85 11.76 -1.18
C LEU A 11 13.08 12.59 -0.16
N GLU A 12 12.32 11.93 0.67
CA GLU A 12 11.63 12.53 1.82
C GLU A 12 12.10 11.84 3.08
N PHE A 13 12.52 12.64 4.06
CA PHE A 13 12.80 12.18 5.41
C PHE A 13 11.59 12.53 6.27
N VAL A 14 10.95 11.52 6.81
CA VAL A 14 9.74 11.68 7.63
C VAL A 14 10.03 11.17 9.03
N SER A 15 9.70 11.98 10.05
CA SER A 15 9.68 11.49 11.42
C SER A 15 8.42 10.66 11.62
N PHE A 16 8.59 9.40 12.04
CA PHE A 16 7.48 8.56 12.45
C PHE A 16 7.24 8.67 13.94
N ASP A 17 5.98 8.57 14.35
CA ASP A 17 5.62 8.28 15.73
C ASP A 17 6.27 6.96 16.17
N ASN A 18 6.33 6.76 17.49
CA ASN A 18 6.98 5.59 18.09
C ASN A 18 6.23 4.28 17.75
N TYR A 19 6.35 3.81 16.53
CA TYR A 19 5.87 2.51 16.07
C TYR A 19 6.93 1.45 16.38
N ALA A 20 6.50 0.27 16.83
CA ALA A 20 7.35 -0.91 16.88
C ALA A 20 7.61 -1.40 15.44
N LEU A 21 8.63 -0.86 14.79
CA LEU A 21 9.02 -1.26 13.45
C LEU A 21 10.05 -2.37 13.51
N THR A 22 9.79 -3.49 12.85
CA THR A 22 10.80 -4.53 12.65
C THR A 22 11.68 -4.14 11.47
N GLN A 23 12.99 -4.10 11.71
CA GLN A 23 14.00 -3.75 10.72
C GLN A 23 14.72 -5.00 10.23
N ILE A 24 15.03 -5.03 8.95
CA ILE A 24 15.94 -5.98 8.33
C ILE A 24 17.11 -5.21 7.70
N TYR A 25 18.28 -5.86 7.64
CA TYR A 25 19.46 -5.29 7.02
C TYR A 25 20.02 -6.27 5.99
N GLU A 26 19.90 -5.90 4.72
CA GLU A 26 20.41 -6.66 3.58
C GLU A 26 21.40 -5.77 2.79
N PRO A 27 22.68 -5.70 3.22
CA PRO A 27 23.65 -4.73 2.71
C PRO A 27 23.92 -4.88 1.20
N ASP A 28 23.79 -6.08 0.65
CA ASP A 28 23.99 -6.35 -0.79
C ASP A 28 22.86 -5.76 -1.65
N PHE A 29 21.69 -5.56 -1.07
CA PHE A 29 20.53 -4.95 -1.74
C PHE A 29 20.45 -3.46 -1.45
N LEU A 30 20.48 -3.07 -0.18
CA LEU A 30 20.41 -1.68 0.25
C LEU A 30 21.28 -1.48 1.52
N PRO A 31 22.26 -0.54 1.48
CA PRO A 31 23.19 -0.35 2.59
C PRO A 31 22.61 0.43 3.78
N VAL A 32 21.31 0.32 4.00
CA VAL A 32 20.60 0.93 5.14
C VAL A 32 19.55 -0.06 5.67
N PRO A 33 19.21 0.00 6.96
CA PRO A 33 18.11 -0.81 7.50
C PRO A 33 16.79 -0.51 6.79
N CYS A 34 16.04 -1.55 6.45
CA CYS A 34 14.72 -1.49 5.85
C CYS A 34 13.68 -2.07 6.82
N ILE A 35 12.43 -1.68 6.66
CA ILE A 35 11.34 -2.34 7.38
C ILE A 35 11.01 -3.67 6.70
N ASP A 36 10.64 -4.68 7.50
CA ASP A 36 10.25 -5.98 6.99
C ASP A 36 8.88 -5.98 6.30
N ARG A 37 8.51 -7.10 5.68
CA ARG A 37 7.23 -7.26 4.99
C ARG A 37 6.02 -7.00 5.90
N VAL A 38 6.04 -7.50 7.12
CA VAL A 38 4.95 -7.32 8.09
C VAL A 38 4.77 -5.84 8.39
N THR A 39 5.86 -5.14 8.66
CA THR A 39 5.86 -3.70 8.95
C THR A 39 5.45 -2.87 7.73
N CYS A 40 5.83 -3.26 6.51
CA CYS A 40 5.37 -2.60 5.28
C CYS A 40 3.85 -2.64 5.17
N PHE A 41 3.23 -3.82 5.31
CA PHE A 41 1.77 -3.93 5.30
C PHE A 41 1.12 -3.18 6.47
N TYR A 42 1.66 -3.31 7.67
CA TYR A 42 1.16 -2.63 8.85
C TYR A 42 1.06 -1.11 8.65
N THR A 43 2.17 -0.48 8.23
CA THR A 43 2.21 0.97 8.02
C THR A 43 1.28 1.43 6.89
N LYS A 44 1.13 0.64 5.83
CA LYS A 44 0.21 0.94 4.73
C LYS A 44 -1.26 0.73 5.08
N LEU A 45 -1.56 -0.24 5.95
CA LEU A 45 -2.92 -0.41 6.50
C LEU A 45 -3.34 0.80 7.34
N LEU A 46 -2.44 1.34 8.18
CA LEU A 46 -2.69 2.57 8.95
C LEU A 46 -2.90 3.78 8.03
N ALA A 47 -2.02 3.96 7.04
CA ALA A 47 -2.13 5.06 6.09
C ALA A 47 -3.44 4.98 5.28
N ASN A 48 -3.86 3.78 4.86
CA ASN A 48 -5.15 3.58 4.20
C ASN A 48 -6.32 3.85 5.16
N ALA A 49 -6.22 3.49 6.43
CA ALA A 49 -7.26 3.77 7.41
C ALA A 49 -7.51 5.28 7.58
N ASP A 50 -6.45 6.09 7.52
CA ASP A 50 -6.53 7.55 7.64
C ASP A 50 -7.10 8.24 6.40
N ARG A 51 -6.85 7.71 5.20
CA ARG A 51 -7.11 8.45 3.95
C ARG A 51 -7.53 7.58 2.76
N ALA A 52 -8.33 6.53 3.04
CA ALA A 52 -8.75 5.51 2.08
C ALA A 52 -9.25 6.05 0.72
N LEU A 53 -10.01 7.14 0.72
CA LEU A 53 -10.60 7.72 -0.49
C LEU A 53 -9.93 9.04 -0.92
N ASN A 54 -8.79 9.38 -0.34
CA ASN A 54 -8.06 10.60 -0.69
C ASN A 54 -7.27 10.41 -1.99
N ILE A 55 -7.44 11.33 -2.92
CA ILE A 55 -6.68 11.37 -4.18
C ILE A 55 -5.20 11.62 -3.85
N PRO A 56 -4.25 10.89 -4.49
CA PRO A 56 -4.42 10.00 -5.65
C PRO A 56 -4.63 8.51 -5.30
N TYR A 57 -5.21 8.16 -4.18
CA TYR A 57 -5.49 6.78 -3.75
C TYR A 57 -4.22 5.92 -3.57
N LYS A 58 -3.10 6.54 -3.26
CA LYS A 58 -1.79 5.89 -3.27
C LYS A 58 -1.73 4.66 -2.36
N ASP A 59 -2.32 4.76 -1.16
CA ASP A 59 -2.17 3.70 -0.15
C ASP A 59 -2.86 2.40 -0.56
N ILE A 60 -4.01 2.45 -1.23
CA ILE A 60 -4.65 1.24 -1.75
C ILE A 60 -3.88 0.64 -2.94
N PHE A 61 -3.28 1.47 -3.79
CA PHE A 61 -2.40 0.98 -4.85
C PHE A 61 -1.13 0.32 -4.28
N ASP A 62 -0.52 0.91 -3.26
CA ASP A 62 0.64 0.34 -2.58
C ASP A 62 0.28 -1.02 -1.92
N LEU A 63 -0.87 -1.11 -1.22
CA LEU A 63 -1.35 -2.36 -0.62
C LEU A 63 -1.60 -3.44 -1.68
N LEU A 64 -2.24 -3.10 -2.79
CA LEU A 64 -2.47 -4.04 -3.89
C LEU A 64 -1.18 -4.45 -4.60
N ALA A 65 -0.22 -3.55 -4.76
CA ALA A 65 1.09 -3.86 -5.34
C ALA A 65 1.84 -4.86 -4.44
N MET A 66 1.87 -4.63 -3.14
CA MET A 66 2.48 -5.55 -2.17
C MET A 66 1.74 -6.89 -2.14
N TYR A 67 0.40 -6.89 -2.14
CA TYR A 67 -0.41 -8.11 -2.20
C TYR A 67 -0.11 -8.94 -3.45
N THR A 68 -0.01 -8.28 -4.61
CA THR A 68 0.26 -8.93 -5.89
C THR A 68 1.67 -9.52 -5.95
N THR A 69 2.65 -8.81 -5.40
CA THR A 69 4.07 -9.18 -5.49
C THR A 69 4.50 -10.12 -4.37
N TRP A 70 4.00 -9.90 -3.16
CA TRP A 70 4.44 -10.62 -1.96
C TRP A 70 3.42 -11.61 -1.43
N GLY A 71 2.22 -11.68 -2.03
CA GLY A 71 1.12 -12.53 -1.60
C GLY A 71 0.29 -11.92 -0.45
N ASN A 72 -0.48 -12.75 0.21
CA ASN A 72 -1.47 -12.34 1.21
C ASN A 72 -0.94 -11.37 2.26
N ILE A 73 -1.81 -10.45 2.70
CA ILE A 73 -1.51 -9.57 3.82
C ILE A 73 -1.23 -10.43 5.07
N PRO A 74 -0.08 -10.27 5.73
CA PRO A 74 0.21 -11.04 6.93
C PRO A 74 -0.82 -10.77 8.03
N LYS A 75 -1.31 -11.83 8.68
CA LYS A 75 -2.26 -11.71 9.79
C LYS A 75 -1.75 -10.76 10.88
N GLN A 76 -0.46 -10.89 11.22
CA GLN A 76 0.21 -10.03 12.19
C GLN A 76 0.13 -8.54 11.81
N SER A 77 0.23 -8.18 10.53
CA SER A 77 0.10 -6.79 10.08
C SER A 77 -1.29 -6.22 10.35
N ILE A 78 -2.32 -7.04 10.16
CA ILE A 78 -3.71 -6.65 10.44
C ILE A 78 -3.91 -6.50 11.95
N GLU A 79 -3.45 -7.45 12.74
CA GLU A 79 -3.54 -7.45 14.20
C GLU A 79 -2.87 -6.19 14.79
N LEU A 80 -1.64 -5.89 14.39
CA LEU A 80 -0.92 -4.68 14.82
C LEU A 80 -1.66 -3.39 14.42
N ALA A 81 -2.22 -3.34 13.22
CA ALA A 81 -2.97 -2.18 12.78
C ALA A 81 -4.30 -2.02 13.55
N GLU A 82 -5.00 -3.11 13.82
CA GLU A 82 -6.24 -3.10 14.59
C GLU A 82 -6.02 -2.80 16.09
N GLU A 83 -4.91 -3.24 16.67
CA GLU A 83 -4.52 -2.83 18.04
C GLU A 83 -4.39 -1.31 18.16
N ARG A 84 -3.93 -0.65 17.09
CA ARG A 84 -3.72 0.80 17.11
C ARG A 84 -4.96 1.61 16.74
N TYR A 85 -5.67 1.22 15.69
CA TYR A 85 -6.78 1.98 15.11
C TYR A 85 -8.13 1.25 15.21
N GLY A 86 -8.16 0.03 15.73
CA GLY A 86 -9.39 -0.74 15.87
C GLY A 86 -9.98 -1.18 14.52
N ALA A 87 -11.26 -1.49 14.54
CA ALA A 87 -12.00 -2.02 13.40
C ALA A 87 -12.06 -1.08 12.17
N VAL A 88 -11.66 0.19 12.30
CA VAL A 88 -11.61 1.13 11.18
C VAL A 88 -10.64 0.66 10.09
N VAL A 89 -9.57 -0.04 10.46
CA VAL A 89 -8.56 -0.56 9.53
C VAL A 89 -9.21 -1.42 8.44
N LYS A 90 -9.89 -2.49 8.85
CA LYS A 90 -10.59 -3.38 7.89
C LYS A 90 -11.71 -2.68 7.16
N ARG A 91 -12.48 -1.86 7.87
CA ARG A 91 -13.60 -1.11 7.26
C ARG A 91 -13.12 -0.20 6.15
N GLN A 92 -12.04 0.56 6.33
CA GLN A 92 -11.50 1.47 5.32
C GLN A 92 -10.82 0.71 4.18
N LEU A 93 -10.17 -0.42 4.45
CA LEU A 93 -9.62 -1.27 3.40
C LEU A 93 -10.73 -1.81 2.48
N VAL A 94 -11.79 -2.38 3.06
CA VAL A 94 -12.95 -2.87 2.30
C VAL A 94 -13.63 -1.74 1.53
N LEU A 95 -13.76 -0.56 2.14
CA LEU A 95 -14.33 0.62 1.48
C LEU A 95 -13.52 1.02 0.25
N ALA A 96 -12.19 1.15 0.37
CA ALA A 96 -11.31 1.51 -0.74
C ALA A 96 -11.37 0.48 -1.88
N LEU A 97 -11.35 -0.82 -1.54
CA LEU A 97 -11.45 -1.89 -2.54
C LEU A 97 -12.80 -1.89 -3.27
N LYS A 98 -13.91 -1.75 -2.55
CA LYS A 98 -15.25 -1.64 -3.16
C LYS A 98 -15.35 -0.43 -4.08
N ASP A 99 -14.86 0.71 -3.60
CA ASP A 99 -14.87 1.94 -4.38
C ASP A 99 -14.04 1.81 -5.66
N MET A 100 -12.87 1.20 -5.59
CA MET A 100 -12.03 0.92 -6.77
C MET A 100 -12.74 0.01 -7.77
N THR A 101 -13.47 -1.00 -7.33
CA THR A 101 -14.18 -1.92 -8.23
C THR A 101 -15.37 -1.29 -8.93
N VAL A 102 -16.01 -0.28 -8.32
CA VAL A 102 -17.18 0.42 -8.85
C VAL A 102 -16.75 1.63 -9.68
N ASN A 103 -15.85 2.45 -9.18
CA ASN A 103 -15.47 3.75 -9.73
C ASN A 103 -14.14 3.70 -10.51
N LYS A 104 -13.94 2.66 -11.30
CA LYS A 104 -12.67 2.35 -11.98
C LYS A 104 -12.03 3.53 -12.72
N ALA A 105 -12.85 4.33 -13.44
CA ALA A 105 -12.33 5.41 -14.28
C ALA A 105 -11.44 6.40 -13.50
N ARG A 106 -11.82 6.76 -12.28
CA ARG A 106 -11.01 7.67 -11.46
C ARG A 106 -9.71 7.03 -10.94
N TYR A 107 -9.72 5.71 -10.72
CA TYR A 107 -8.51 4.98 -10.34
C TYR A 107 -7.55 4.80 -11.51
N PHE A 108 -8.06 4.55 -12.72
CA PHE A 108 -7.22 4.57 -13.93
C PHE A 108 -6.58 5.93 -14.17
N LYS A 109 -7.37 7.00 -14.00
CA LYS A 109 -6.81 8.35 -14.08
C LYS A 109 -5.70 8.57 -13.04
N ALA A 110 -5.94 8.22 -11.78
CA ALA A 110 -4.95 8.36 -10.72
C ALA A 110 -3.69 7.52 -10.99
N ALA A 111 -3.83 6.29 -11.48
CA ALA A 111 -2.71 5.44 -11.88
C ALA A 111 -1.88 6.08 -13.00
N SER A 112 -2.54 6.66 -14.01
CA SER A 112 -1.87 7.42 -15.08
C SER A 112 -1.15 8.64 -14.54
N ASP A 113 -1.78 9.43 -13.66
CA ASP A 113 -1.19 10.62 -13.03
C ASP A 113 0.05 10.26 -12.18
N MET A 114 0.11 9.05 -11.63
CA MET A 114 1.27 8.49 -10.93
C MET A 114 2.30 7.81 -11.84
N SER A 115 2.13 7.89 -13.15
CA SER A 115 3.00 7.24 -14.16
C SER A 115 3.07 5.71 -14.02
N MET A 116 2.00 5.08 -13.53
CA MET A 116 1.89 3.62 -13.45
C MET A 116 1.74 3.02 -14.84
N LYS A 117 2.43 1.91 -15.13
CA LYS A 117 2.23 1.18 -16.40
C LYS A 117 0.78 0.72 -16.51
N GLU A 118 0.18 0.93 -17.69
CA GLU A 118 -1.24 0.63 -17.96
C GLU A 118 -1.59 -0.83 -17.62
N SER A 119 -0.81 -1.79 -18.11
CA SER A 119 -1.02 -3.22 -17.83
C SER A 119 -0.97 -3.56 -16.34
N TRP A 120 -0.14 -2.84 -15.56
CA TRP A 120 -0.07 -3.00 -14.12
C TRP A 120 -1.31 -2.42 -13.44
N ALA A 121 -1.72 -1.22 -13.84
CA ALA A 121 -2.96 -0.59 -13.34
C ALA A 121 -4.18 -1.45 -13.64
N GLU A 122 -4.29 -2.01 -14.85
CA GLU A 122 -5.36 -2.94 -15.23
C GLU A 122 -5.41 -4.17 -14.34
N ASN A 123 -4.26 -4.79 -14.08
CA ASN A 123 -4.17 -5.94 -13.18
C ASN A 123 -4.64 -5.58 -11.76
N LEU A 124 -4.13 -4.49 -11.18
CA LEU A 124 -4.48 -4.08 -9.81
C LEU A 124 -5.99 -3.76 -9.69
N ILE A 125 -6.52 -2.95 -10.62
CA ILE A 125 -7.90 -2.45 -10.55
C ILE A 125 -8.93 -3.53 -10.92
N ASN A 126 -8.68 -4.31 -11.97
CA ASN A 126 -9.67 -5.25 -12.51
C ASN A 126 -9.62 -6.64 -11.84
N THR A 127 -8.45 -7.06 -11.36
CA THR A 127 -8.22 -8.42 -10.86
C THR A 127 -7.91 -8.43 -9.37
N GLN A 128 -6.85 -7.76 -8.95
CA GLN A 128 -6.33 -7.91 -7.60
C GLN A 128 -7.23 -7.27 -6.54
N ALA A 129 -7.86 -6.13 -6.86
CA ALA A 129 -8.82 -5.50 -5.95
C ALA A 129 -10.00 -6.43 -5.61
N LYS A 130 -10.52 -7.15 -6.62
CA LYS A 130 -11.59 -8.13 -6.42
C LYS A 130 -11.12 -9.36 -5.63
N ALA A 131 -9.92 -9.85 -5.94
CA ALA A 131 -9.35 -11.01 -5.26
C ALA A 131 -9.15 -10.72 -3.76
N LEU A 132 -8.53 -9.58 -3.42
CA LEU A 132 -8.33 -9.18 -2.03
C LEU A 132 -9.67 -8.92 -1.32
N LEU A 133 -10.64 -8.28 -1.97
CA LEU A 133 -11.97 -8.05 -1.40
C LEU A 133 -12.69 -9.36 -1.09
N ALA A 134 -12.63 -10.35 -1.97
CA ALA A 134 -13.22 -11.66 -1.77
C ALA A 134 -12.56 -12.40 -0.58
N GLN A 135 -11.23 -12.29 -0.43
CA GLN A 135 -10.51 -12.89 0.70
C GLN A 135 -10.90 -12.26 2.04
N LEU A 136 -11.11 -10.94 2.09
CA LEU A 136 -11.50 -10.24 3.32
C LEU A 136 -12.97 -10.48 3.74
N SER A 137 -13.76 -11.06 2.86
CA SER A 137 -15.20 -11.34 3.09
C SER A 137 -15.46 -12.77 3.60
N GLN A 138 -14.42 -13.58 3.69
CA GLN A 138 -14.46 -14.94 4.27
C GLN A 138 -14.20 -14.89 5.77
#